data_9a7a0a4f5ffc2ea93d3a162f6a7e10fc
#
_entry.id   9a7a0a4f5ffc2ea93d3a162f6a7e10fc
#
_cell.length_a   1.000
_cell.length_b   1.000
_cell.length_c   1.000
_cell.angle_alpha   90.00
_cell.angle_beta   90.00
_cell.angle_gamma   90.00
#
_symmetry.space_group_name_H-M   'P 1'
#
loop_
_entity.id
_entity.type
_entity.pdbx_description
1 polymer ?
#
loop_
_entity_poly.entity_id
_entity_poly.type
_entity_poly.pdbx_seq_one_letter_code
_entity_poly.pdbx_strand_id
1 'polypeptide(L)'
;MKMTKMTALLLAAAMALTACGSTAAASSTAAPEATAAPEEPAAETAVTYPLTVTDQLGREVTIEEEPKTLASGYYISTSLLIALGVQNELVGVEAKADKRNIYSLSAPEIQSLPSIGTAKEFDLEGCAALAPDLVIVPAKLKDSIPQMEEMGLTVLAVKPENQAGLFGAIELLAQATNTTARGEELEMAINSNLAALAEAVAGTDAPSVYLAGNSSVLETAGPAMYQNTMIENANGTNAAASVEDTYWAEVSYEQILDWNPDYIILASDAEYDVDSVLNDAALADCTAVKESHVYQLPHAVEAVDSPVPASFLGSVYLASVLHPEQVTEEYYHAAADEFYGSFYGFTPESYE
;
A
#
# COMPACT_ATOMS: atom_id res chain seq x y z
N MET A 1 23.05 24.74 -42.95
CA MET A 1 23.04 24.28 -44.35
C MET A 1 23.09 22.75 -44.39
N LYS A 2 22.10 22.17 -45.04
CA LYS A 2 21.86 20.76 -45.39
C LYS A 2 21.27 19.82 -44.32
N MET A 3 19.94 19.74 -44.37
CA MET A 3 19.09 18.59 -44.00
C MET A 3 19.48 17.35 -44.79
N THR A 4 19.39 16.18 -44.17
CA THR A 4 19.20 14.93 -44.92
C THR A 4 18.16 14.06 -44.23
N LYS A 5 16.99 13.97 -44.81
CA LYS A 5 15.92 13.03 -44.51
C LYS A 5 16.33 11.67 -45.05
N MET A 6 16.07 10.57 -44.33
CA MET A 6 16.05 9.24 -44.91
C MET A 6 14.78 8.49 -44.53
N THR A 7 14.16 8.06 -45.57
CA THR A 7 12.82 7.52 -45.79
C THR A 7 12.71 6.05 -45.35
N ALA A 8 11.51 5.67 -44.94
CA ALA A 8 11.04 4.30 -44.66
C ALA A 8 11.09 3.40 -45.91
N LEU A 9 11.30 2.10 -45.70
CA LEU A 9 11.07 1.07 -46.71
C LEU A 9 10.26 -0.09 -46.11
N LEU A 10 8.98 -0.16 -46.49
CA LEU A 10 8.09 -1.32 -46.34
C LEU A 10 8.50 -2.38 -47.34
N LEU A 11 8.59 -3.64 -46.94
CA LEU A 11 8.67 -4.79 -47.83
C LEU A 11 7.55 -5.77 -47.52
N ALA A 12 6.53 -5.80 -48.39
CA ALA A 12 5.50 -6.83 -48.46
C ALA A 12 5.97 -7.94 -49.39
N ALA A 13 5.95 -9.19 -48.99
CA ALA A 13 6.15 -10.36 -49.84
C ALA A 13 4.88 -11.18 -49.86
N ALA A 14 4.20 -11.14 -51.03
CA ALA A 14 3.12 -12.04 -51.39
C ALA A 14 3.70 -13.26 -52.13
N MET A 15 3.38 -14.47 -51.71
CA MET A 15 3.59 -15.68 -52.54
C MET A 15 2.24 -16.30 -52.87
N ALA A 16 1.93 -16.29 -54.18
CA ALA A 16 0.87 -17.04 -54.78
C ALA A 16 1.42 -18.40 -55.25
N LEU A 17 0.72 -19.49 -54.95
CA LEU A 17 0.91 -20.79 -55.57
C LEU A 17 -0.44 -21.29 -56.06
N THR A 18 -0.55 -21.35 -57.40
CA THR A 18 -1.59 -22.00 -58.16
C THR A 18 -1.29 -23.49 -58.32
N ALA A 19 -2.29 -24.37 -58.12
CA ALA A 19 -2.35 -25.68 -58.73
C ALA A 19 -3.80 -26.12 -58.94
N CYS A 20 -4.16 -26.41 -60.16
CA CYS A 20 -5.42 -26.97 -60.64
C CYS A 20 -5.58 -28.46 -60.29
N GLY A 21 -6.83 -28.89 -60.09
CA GLY A 21 -7.20 -30.33 -60.13
C GLY A 21 -8.66 -30.61 -59.76
N SER A 22 -9.45 -30.78 -60.70
CA SER A 22 -10.82 -31.29 -60.99
C SER A 22 -11.64 -32.04 -59.95
N THR A 23 -12.91 -31.63 -59.92
CA THR A 23 -14.21 -32.38 -59.83
C THR A 23 -14.47 -33.44 -58.81
N ALA A 24 -15.45 -33.14 -57.91
CA ALA A 24 -16.70 -33.89 -57.76
C ALA A 24 -17.66 -33.17 -56.79
N ALA A 25 -18.92 -33.02 -57.14
CA ALA A 25 -19.96 -32.39 -56.34
C ALA A 25 -20.41 -33.31 -55.21
N ALA A 26 -20.49 -32.76 -53.99
CA ALA A 26 -21.37 -33.25 -52.96
C ALA A 26 -21.86 -32.06 -52.15
N SER A 27 -23.19 -31.87 -52.18
CA SER A 27 -23.94 -30.91 -51.42
C SER A 27 -23.79 -31.23 -49.92
N SER A 28 -23.26 -30.27 -49.14
CA SER A 28 -23.30 -30.32 -47.66
C SER A 28 -23.69 -28.95 -47.14
N THR A 29 -24.82 -28.95 -46.50
CA THR A 29 -25.46 -27.84 -45.80
C THR A 29 -24.49 -27.20 -44.80
N ALA A 30 -24.20 -25.92 -44.97
CA ALA A 30 -23.44 -25.12 -43.98
C ALA A 30 -24.27 -25.00 -42.70
N ALA A 31 -23.71 -25.47 -41.60
CA ALA A 31 -24.18 -25.15 -40.25
C ALA A 31 -23.81 -23.67 -39.93
N PRO A 32 -24.67 -22.92 -39.24
CA PRO A 32 -24.30 -21.56 -38.86
C PRO A 32 -23.19 -21.58 -37.82
N GLU A 33 -22.19 -20.77 -38.08
CA GLU A 33 -21.12 -20.42 -37.13
C GLU A 33 -21.74 -19.92 -35.84
N ALA A 34 -21.51 -20.66 -34.75
CA ALA A 34 -21.93 -20.24 -33.40
C ALA A 34 -21.11 -19.00 -33.01
N THR A 35 -21.75 -17.85 -33.03
CA THR A 35 -21.25 -16.64 -32.35
C THR A 35 -21.03 -16.99 -30.91
N ALA A 36 -19.80 -16.96 -30.42
CA ALA A 36 -19.49 -17.06 -28.98
C ALA A 36 -20.26 -15.96 -28.25
N ALA A 37 -21.11 -16.36 -27.33
CA ALA A 37 -21.74 -15.43 -26.41
C ALA A 37 -20.62 -14.74 -25.58
N PRO A 38 -20.77 -13.47 -25.20
CA PRO A 38 -19.86 -12.86 -24.24
C PRO A 38 -19.84 -13.75 -22.98
N GLU A 39 -18.65 -14.10 -22.49
CA GLU A 39 -18.50 -14.71 -21.18
C GLU A 39 -19.15 -13.76 -20.17
N GLU A 40 -20.20 -14.21 -19.50
CA GLU A 40 -20.69 -13.54 -18.29
C GLU A 40 -19.52 -13.45 -17.30
N PRO A 41 -19.33 -12.28 -16.65
CA PRO A 41 -18.34 -12.16 -15.58
C PRO A 41 -18.61 -13.27 -14.57
N ALA A 42 -17.53 -13.97 -14.17
CA ALA A 42 -17.61 -15.03 -13.17
C ALA A 42 -18.38 -14.49 -11.95
N ALA A 43 -19.44 -15.20 -11.56
CA ALA A 43 -20.23 -14.83 -10.38
C ALA A 43 -19.27 -14.74 -9.19
N GLU A 44 -19.20 -13.56 -8.56
CA GLU A 44 -18.51 -13.36 -7.30
C GLU A 44 -18.94 -14.48 -6.33
N THR A 45 -17.97 -15.25 -5.84
CA THR A 45 -18.27 -16.27 -4.83
C THR A 45 -18.52 -15.55 -3.50
N ALA A 46 -19.79 -15.21 -3.25
CA ALA A 46 -20.20 -14.61 -2.00
C ALA A 46 -19.75 -15.49 -0.82
N VAL A 47 -19.19 -14.84 0.20
CA VAL A 47 -18.78 -15.51 1.43
C VAL A 47 -20.01 -16.13 2.11
N THR A 48 -19.87 -17.35 2.63
CA THR A 48 -20.94 -18.05 3.34
C THR A 48 -20.67 -17.96 4.84
N TYR A 49 -21.70 -17.51 5.58
CA TYR A 49 -21.68 -17.45 7.05
C TYR A 49 -22.49 -18.63 7.64
N PRO A 50 -22.13 -19.16 8.85
CA PRO A 50 -21.01 -18.69 9.66
C PRO A 50 -19.64 -18.94 8.98
N LEU A 51 -18.76 -17.94 9.08
CA LEU A 51 -17.42 -17.96 8.55
C LEU A 51 -16.41 -18.11 9.68
N THR A 52 -15.49 -19.08 9.59
CA THR A 52 -14.35 -19.17 10.51
C THR A 52 -13.09 -18.75 9.77
N VAL A 53 -12.40 -17.74 10.29
CA VAL A 53 -11.12 -17.24 9.77
C VAL A 53 -10.02 -17.38 10.81
N THR A 54 -8.77 -17.44 10.36
CA THR A 54 -7.60 -17.36 11.25
C THR A 54 -7.08 -15.92 11.21
N ASP A 55 -7.10 -15.25 12.36
CA ASP A 55 -6.57 -13.89 12.45
C ASP A 55 -5.03 -13.84 12.47
N GLN A 56 -4.46 -12.63 12.44
CA GLN A 56 -2.99 -12.49 12.37
C GLN A 56 -2.26 -12.71 13.71
N LEU A 57 -2.97 -13.13 14.75
CA LEU A 57 -2.41 -13.74 15.96
C LEU A 57 -2.47 -15.29 15.93
N GLY A 58 -3.03 -15.87 14.87
CA GLY A 58 -3.22 -17.32 14.72
C GLY A 58 -4.43 -17.87 15.49
N ARG A 59 -5.41 -17.00 15.87
CA ARG A 59 -6.64 -17.40 16.53
C ARG A 59 -7.71 -17.74 15.49
N GLU A 60 -8.46 -18.81 15.72
CA GLU A 60 -9.68 -19.08 14.96
C GLU A 60 -10.82 -18.20 15.51
N VAL A 61 -11.42 -17.40 14.63
CA VAL A 61 -12.55 -16.51 14.96
C VAL A 61 -13.72 -16.88 14.07
N THR A 62 -14.87 -17.17 14.67
CA THR A 62 -16.11 -17.46 13.95
C THR A 62 -16.97 -16.20 13.90
N ILE A 63 -17.35 -15.80 12.70
CA ILE A 63 -18.26 -14.70 12.40
C ILE A 63 -19.58 -15.36 12.00
N GLU A 64 -20.60 -15.22 12.86
CA GLU A 64 -21.86 -15.98 12.72
C GLU A 64 -22.70 -15.51 11.53
N GLU A 65 -22.69 -14.19 11.26
CA GLU A 65 -23.44 -13.56 10.16
C GLU A 65 -22.55 -12.49 9.51
N GLU A 66 -22.86 -12.06 8.30
CA GLU A 66 -22.17 -10.95 7.63
C GLU A 66 -22.25 -9.69 8.49
N PRO A 67 -21.09 -9.12 8.93
CA PRO A 67 -21.09 -7.94 9.79
C PRO A 67 -21.74 -6.74 9.10
N LYS A 68 -22.64 -6.06 9.77
CA LYS A 68 -23.31 -4.84 9.30
C LYS A 68 -22.84 -3.61 10.08
N THR A 69 -22.17 -3.84 11.22
CA THR A 69 -21.58 -2.79 12.05
C THR A 69 -20.14 -3.17 12.42
N LEU A 70 -19.20 -2.28 12.13
CA LEU A 70 -17.76 -2.48 12.33
C LEU A 70 -17.23 -1.44 13.32
N ALA A 71 -16.30 -1.86 14.18
CA ALA A 71 -15.49 -0.94 14.97
C ALA A 71 -14.00 -1.16 14.67
N SER A 72 -13.28 -0.11 14.31
CA SER A 72 -11.83 -0.19 14.00
C SER A 72 -11.02 0.57 15.03
N GLY A 73 -10.18 -0.13 15.78
CA GLY A 73 -9.26 0.42 16.79
C GLY A 73 -7.86 0.71 16.24
N TYR A 74 -7.68 0.73 14.92
CA TYR A 74 -6.38 0.88 14.30
C TYR A 74 -6.47 1.58 12.94
N TYR A 75 -5.73 2.67 12.76
CA TYR A 75 -5.82 3.48 11.55
C TYR A 75 -5.50 2.72 10.24
N ILE A 76 -4.62 1.73 10.29
CA ILE A 76 -4.33 0.90 9.11
C ILE A 76 -5.57 0.07 8.74
N SER A 77 -6.25 -0.53 9.72
CA SER A 77 -7.50 -1.26 9.44
C SER A 77 -8.63 -0.33 9.01
N THR A 78 -8.70 0.89 9.54
CA THR A 78 -9.70 1.87 9.08
C THR A 78 -9.45 2.27 7.63
N SER A 79 -8.19 2.57 7.24
CA SER A 79 -7.82 2.83 5.84
C SER A 79 -8.12 1.63 4.94
N LEU A 80 -7.83 0.39 5.38
CA LEU A 80 -8.20 -0.84 4.66
C LEU A 80 -9.71 -0.98 4.45
N LEU A 81 -10.53 -0.76 5.49
CA LEU A 81 -11.98 -0.86 5.39
C LEU A 81 -12.57 0.19 4.41
N ILE A 82 -11.96 1.38 4.34
CA ILE A 82 -12.34 2.38 3.32
C ILE A 82 -11.98 1.87 1.92
N ALA A 83 -10.77 1.36 1.71
CA ALA A 83 -10.34 0.81 0.42
C ALA A 83 -11.20 -0.37 -0.04
N LEU A 84 -11.69 -1.18 0.91
CA LEU A 84 -12.63 -2.28 0.67
C LEU A 84 -14.08 -1.81 0.44
N GLY A 85 -14.39 -0.53 0.63
CA GLY A 85 -15.70 0.06 0.37
C GLY A 85 -16.73 -0.14 1.48
N VAL A 86 -16.31 -0.48 2.70
CA VAL A 86 -17.18 -0.75 3.86
C VAL A 86 -17.11 0.34 4.95
N GLN A 87 -16.74 1.56 4.58
CA GLN A 87 -16.68 2.70 5.51
C GLN A 87 -18.04 3.05 6.12
N ASN A 88 -19.15 2.76 5.42
CA ASN A 88 -20.50 3.06 5.90
C ASN A 88 -20.97 2.12 7.03
N GLU A 89 -20.34 0.99 7.21
CA GLU A 89 -20.57 0.03 8.28
C GLU A 89 -19.83 0.40 9.57
N LEU A 90 -18.91 1.38 9.53
CA LEU A 90 -18.19 1.81 10.71
C LEU A 90 -19.10 2.54 11.69
N VAL A 91 -19.10 2.10 12.96
CA VAL A 91 -19.84 2.71 14.08
C VAL A 91 -18.91 3.26 15.15
N GLY A 92 -17.62 2.93 15.08
CA GLY A 92 -16.57 3.43 15.97
C GLY A 92 -15.20 3.30 15.32
N VAL A 93 -14.32 4.29 15.58
CA VAL A 93 -12.99 4.38 14.99
C VAL A 93 -11.91 4.66 16.04
N GLU A 94 -10.65 4.49 15.66
CA GLU A 94 -9.51 4.80 16.51
C GLU A 94 -9.48 6.30 16.90
N ALA A 95 -8.75 6.61 17.96
CA ALA A 95 -8.55 8.00 18.38
C ALA A 95 -7.80 8.81 17.30
N LYS A 96 -8.11 10.09 17.21
CA LYS A 96 -7.56 11.04 16.25
C LYS A 96 -7.98 10.79 14.77
N ALA A 97 -9.04 10.04 14.51
CA ALA A 97 -9.62 9.90 13.18
C ALA A 97 -9.96 11.27 12.55
N ASP A 98 -10.36 12.26 13.37
CA ASP A 98 -10.62 13.64 12.99
C ASP A 98 -9.38 14.42 12.49
N LYS A 99 -8.17 13.87 12.62
CA LYS A 99 -6.90 14.46 12.19
C LYS A 99 -6.35 13.84 10.91
N ARG A 100 -6.98 12.78 10.39
CA ARG A 100 -6.46 12.06 9.22
C ARG A 100 -7.03 12.62 7.93
N ASN A 101 -6.14 13.16 7.08
CA ASN A 101 -6.55 13.75 5.80
C ASN A 101 -7.20 12.73 4.89
N ILE A 102 -6.70 11.50 4.83
CA ILE A 102 -7.30 10.43 4.03
C ILE A 102 -8.80 10.24 4.35
N TYR A 103 -9.21 10.35 5.62
CA TYR A 103 -10.62 10.21 5.99
C TYR A 103 -11.43 11.45 5.57
N SER A 104 -10.86 12.65 5.68
CA SER A 104 -11.52 13.87 5.20
C SER A 104 -11.82 13.82 3.71
N LEU A 105 -10.93 13.19 2.94
CA LEU A 105 -10.99 13.13 1.47
C LEU A 105 -11.90 12.00 0.97
N SER A 106 -11.89 10.84 1.66
CA SER A 106 -12.56 9.61 1.18
C SER A 106 -13.87 9.27 1.91
N ALA A 107 -13.96 9.55 3.21
CA ALA A 107 -15.06 9.14 4.06
C ALA A 107 -15.26 10.15 5.23
N PRO A 108 -15.59 11.42 4.95
CA PRO A 108 -15.64 12.47 5.96
C PRO A 108 -16.63 12.18 7.10
N GLU A 109 -17.64 11.36 6.88
CA GLU A 109 -18.63 10.96 7.88
C GLU A 109 -18.01 10.18 9.05
N ILE A 110 -16.95 9.38 8.82
CA ILE A 110 -16.33 8.58 9.89
C ILE A 110 -15.57 9.44 10.90
N GLN A 111 -15.17 10.66 10.54
CA GLN A 111 -14.47 11.58 11.47
C GLN A 111 -15.36 12.03 12.65
N SER A 112 -16.67 11.90 12.53
CA SER A 112 -17.63 12.22 13.58
C SER A 112 -18.07 11.02 14.41
N LEU A 113 -17.59 9.81 14.07
CA LEU A 113 -17.92 8.60 14.82
C LEU A 113 -17.27 8.60 16.21
N PRO A 114 -17.85 7.88 17.18
CA PRO A 114 -17.25 7.68 18.50
C PRO A 114 -15.85 7.10 18.39
N SER A 115 -14.92 7.65 19.19
CA SER A 115 -13.59 7.06 19.32
C SER A 115 -13.64 5.87 20.29
N ILE A 116 -13.04 4.75 19.90
CA ILE A 116 -12.80 3.58 20.76
C ILE A 116 -11.37 3.54 21.33
N GLY A 117 -10.68 4.69 21.32
CA GLY A 117 -9.37 4.86 21.94
C GLY A 117 -8.19 4.52 21.03
N THR A 118 -7.07 4.16 21.64
CA THR A 118 -5.81 3.84 20.97
C THR A 118 -5.34 2.42 21.34
N ALA A 119 -4.29 1.92 20.68
CA ALA A 119 -3.63 0.67 21.07
C ALA A 119 -2.98 0.70 22.49
N LYS A 120 -2.84 1.89 23.11
CA LYS A 120 -2.32 2.04 24.48
C LYS A 120 -3.44 2.27 25.49
N GLU A 121 -4.52 2.93 25.07
CA GLU A 121 -5.66 3.37 25.91
C GLU A 121 -6.94 3.04 25.13
N PHE A 122 -7.24 1.73 25.01
CA PHE A 122 -8.45 1.26 24.33
C PHE A 122 -9.67 1.44 25.23
N ASP A 123 -10.72 2.07 24.70
CA ASP A 123 -12.01 2.26 25.40
C ASP A 123 -12.90 1.03 25.21
N LEU A 124 -12.70 0.03 26.05
CA LEU A 124 -13.43 -1.23 26.00
C LEU A 124 -14.94 -1.05 26.25
N GLU A 125 -15.31 -0.23 27.26
CA GLU A 125 -16.72 0.01 27.59
C GLU A 125 -17.41 0.82 26.49
N GLY A 126 -16.74 1.85 25.95
CA GLY A 126 -17.23 2.64 24.84
C GLY A 126 -17.43 1.78 23.58
N CYS A 127 -16.45 0.92 23.25
CA CYS A 127 -16.56 0.00 22.13
C CYS A 127 -17.75 -0.99 22.29
N ALA A 128 -17.88 -1.62 23.48
CA ALA A 128 -18.97 -2.54 23.75
C ALA A 128 -20.35 -1.86 23.73
N ALA A 129 -20.44 -0.60 24.13
CA ALA A 129 -21.68 0.18 24.10
C ALA A 129 -22.17 0.48 22.66
N LEU A 130 -21.28 0.47 21.67
CA LEU A 130 -21.61 0.61 20.24
C LEU A 130 -22.22 -0.68 19.68
N ALA A 131 -22.05 -1.81 20.37
CA ALA A 131 -22.51 -3.14 19.96
C ALA A 131 -22.17 -3.49 18.50
N PRO A 132 -20.90 -3.37 18.07
CA PRO A 132 -20.48 -3.72 16.72
C PRO A 132 -20.56 -5.24 16.50
N ASP A 133 -20.91 -5.66 15.28
CA ASP A 133 -20.90 -7.09 14.90
C ASP A 133 -19.45 -7.62 14.83
N LEU A 134 -18.49 -6.74 14.49
CA LEU A 134 -17.09 -7.09 14.38
C LEU A 134 -16.19 -5.92 14.83
N VAL A 135 -15.20 -6.24 15.66
CA VAL A 135 -14.15 -5.30 16.13
C VAL A 135 -12.81 -5.68 15.52
N ILE A 136 -12.13 -4.74 14.88
CA ILE A 136 -10.80 -4.93 14.32
C ILE A 136 -9.79 -4.18 15.19
N VAL A 137 -8.77 -4.88 15.70
CA VAL A 137 -7.75 -4.31 16.58
C VAL A 137 -6.33 -4.65 16.13
N PRO A 138 -5.33 -3.81 16.45
CA PRO A 138 -3.94 -4.18 16.21
C PRO A 138 -3.51 -5.32 17.14
N ALA A 139 -2.59 -6.18 16.69
CA ALA A 139 -2.01 -7.27 17.48
C ALA A 139 -1.40 -6.82 18.81
N LYS A 140 -1.07 -5.52 18.97
CA LYS A 140 -0.63 -4.92 20.24
C LYS A 140 -1.67 -5.04 21.36
N LEU A 141 -2.96 -5.17 21.03
CA LEU A 141 -4.06 -5.33 21.98
C LEU A 141 -4.35 -6.79 22.34
N LYS A 142 -3.50 -7.75 21.95
CA LYS A 142 -3.70 -9.19 22.18
C LYS A 142 -4.10 -9.55 23.61
N ASP A 143 -3.53 -8.86 24.60
CA ASP A 143 -3.79 -9.14 26.02
C ASP A 143 -5.16 -8.62 26.49
N SER A 144 -5.79 -7.72 25.73
CA SER A 144 -7.14 -7.17 26.00
C SER A 144 -8.24 -7.96 25.28
N ILE A 145 -7.90 -8.75 24.27
CA ILE A 145 -8.90 -9.49 23.47
C ILE A 145 -9.79 -10.42 24.30
N PRO A 146 -9.26 -11.22 25.27
CA PRO A 146 -10.12 -12.08 26.07
C PRO A 146 -11.21 -11.29 26.82
N GLN A 147 -10.89 -10.09 27.32
CA GLN A 147 -11.85 -9.24 27.99
C GLN A 147 -12.89 -8.67 27.02
N MET A 148 -12.51 -8.35 25.78
CA MET A 148 -13.44 -7.93 24.73
C MET A 148 -14.44 -9.06 24.41
N GLU A 149 -13.96 -10.28 24.28
CA GLU A 149 -14.77 -11.48 24.02
C GLU A 149 -15.69 -11.83 25.19
N GLU A 150 -15.25 -11.66 26.46
CA GLU A 150 -16.10 -11.79 27.65
C GLU A 150 -17.26 -10.79 27.68
N MET A 151 -17.09 -9.64 27.01
CA MET A 151 -18.17 -8.65 26.82
C MET A 151 -19.07 -8.95 25.62
N GLY A 152 -18.81 -10.06 24.91
CA GLY A 152 -19.63 -10.52 23.78
C GLY A 152 -19.22 -9.91 22.43
N LEU A 153 -18.04 -9.29 22.33
CA LEU A 153 -17.52 -8.75 21.08
C LEU A 153 -16.83 -9.86 20.24
N THR A 154 -17.10 -9.88 18.95
CA THR A 154 -16.33 -10.67 17.98
C THR A 154 -15.11 -9.84 17.56
N VAL A 155 -13.88 -10.35 17.74
CA VAL A 155 -12.64 -9.57 17.58
C VAL A 155 -11.69 -10.24 16.60
N LEU A 156 -11.27 -9.49 15.58
CA LEU A 156 -10.17 -9.83 14.68
C LEU A 156 -8.93 -9.00 15.00
N ALA A 157 -7.80 -9.66 15.14
CA ALA A 157 -6.50 -9.01 15.31
C ALA A 157 -5.75 -8.94 13.98
N VAL A 158 -5.21 -7.75 13.64
CA VAL A 158 -4.40 -7.52 12.45
C VAL A 158 -2.97 -7.11 12.81
N LYS A 159 -2.01 -7.53 11.97
CA LYS A 159 -0.57 -7.28 12.16
C LYS A 159 0.12 -6.94 10.83
N PRO A 160 -0.26 -5.85 10.15
CA PRO A 160 0.32 -5.43 8.88
C PRO A 160 1.68 -4.74 9.09
N GLU A 161 2.70 -5.42 9.63
CA GLU A 161 4.00 -4.82 9.94
C GLU A 161 4.99 -4.84 8.76
N ASN A 162 4.66 -5.59 7.70
CA ASN A 162 5.40 -5.68 6.44
C ASN A 162 4.42 -5.95 5.29
N GLN A 163 4.92 -6.03 4.05
CA GLN A 163 4.08 -6.24 2.87
C GLN A 163 3.24 -7.53 2.93
N ALA A 164 3.83 -8.63 3.37
CA ALA A 164 3.09 -9.90 3.51
C ALA A 164 2.00 -9.79 4.59
N GLY A 165 2.29 -9.09 5.69
CA GLY A 165 1.30 -8.81 6.74
C GLY A 165 0.18 -7.90 6.26
N LEU A 166 0.47 -6.92 5.40
CA LEU A 166 -0.53 -6.06 4.78
C LEU A 166 -1.47 -6.86 3.88
N PHE A 167 -0.94 -7.70 2.98
CA PHE A 167 -1.75 -8.56 2.12
C PHE A 167 -2.60 -9.54 2.93
N GLY A 168 -2.02 -10.19 3.96
CA GLY A 168 -2.82 -11.04 4.85
C GLY A 168 -3.91 -10.28 5.62
N ALA A 169 -3.73 -8.98 5.91
CA ALA A 169 -4.79 -8.15 6.49
C ALA A 169 -5.87 -7.79 5.47
N ILE A 170 -5.49 -7.50 4.20
CA ILE A 170 -6.44 -7.26 3.11
C ILE A 170 -7.31 -8.50 2.91
N GLU A 171 -6.71 -9.67 2.74
CA GLU A 171 -7.41 -10.94 2.56
C GLU A 171 -8.37 -11.23 3.73
N LEU A 172 -7.87 -11.15 4.97
CA LEU A 172 -8.64 -11.40 6.19
C LEU A 172 -9.86 -10.49 6.30
N LEU A 173 -9.67 -9.17 6.11
CA LEU A 173 -10.76 -8.21 6.23
C LEU A 173 -11.73 -8.30 5.06
N ALA A 174 -11.25 -8.55 3.84
CA ALA A 174 -12.10 -8.75 2.68
C ALA A 174 -13.01 -10.00 2.83
N GLN A 175 -12.48 -11.10 3.35
CA GLN A 175 -13.28 -12.28 3.69
C GLN A 175 -14.29 -11.98 4.80
N ALA A 176 -13.85 -11.34 5.89
CA ALA A 176 -14.70 -11.05 7.04
C ALA A 176 -15.85 -10.10 6.71
N THR A 177 -15.69 -9.21 5.71
CA THR A 177 -16.70 -8.19 5.31
C THR A 177 -17.39 -8.51 4.00
N ASN A 178 -17.22 -9.72 3.45
CA ASN A 178 -17.82 -10.14 2.17
C ASN A 178 -17.44 -9.25 0.98
N THR A 179 -16.18 -8.77 0.96
CA THR A 179 -15.63 -7.90 -0.10
C THR A 179 -14.42 -8.53 -0.80
N THR A 180 -14.41 -9.87 -0.94
CA THR A 180 -13.25 -10.63 -1.45
C THR A 180 -12.78 -10.15 -2.82
N ALA A 181 -13.70 -9.91 -3.76
CA ALA A 181 -13.35 -9.40 -5.09
C ALA A 181 -12.65 -8.03 -5.00
N ARG A 182 -13.11 -7.15 -4.10
CA ARG A 182 -12.48 -5.84 -3.88
C ARG A 182 -11.11 -5.96 -3.25
N GLY A 183 -10.91 -6.92 -2.34
CA GLY A 183 -9.60 -7.26 -1.77
C GLY A 183 -8.62 -7.74 -2.84
N GLU A 184 -9.07 -8.64 -3.73
CA GLU A 184 -8.26 -9.12 -4.87
C GLU A 184 -7.89 -8.00 -5.84
N GLU A 185 -8.82 -7.08 -6.16
CA GLU A 185 -8.54 -5.89 -6.97
C GLU A 185 -7.46 -5.00 -6.32
N LEU A 186 -7.57 -4.78 -5.00
CA LEU A 186 -6.61 -3.98 -4.24
C LEU A 186 -5.20 -4.60 -4.27
N GLU A 187 -5.10 -5.89 -4.01
CA GLU A 187 -3.82 -6.62 -4.09
C GLU A 187 -3.23 -6.61 -5.50
N MET A 188 -4.06 -6.82 -6.53
CA MET A 188 -3.61 -6.74 -7.92
C MET A 188 -3.09 -5.35 -8.28
N ALA A 189 -3.76 -4.29 -7.84
CA ALA A 189 -3.32 -2.93 -8.10
C ALA A 189 -1.95 -2.65 -7.47
N ILE A 190 -1.76 -3.03 -6.19
CA ILE A 190 -0.48 -2.88 -5.48
C ILE A 190 0.62 -3.68 -6.20
N ASN A 191 0.37 -4.97 -6.48
CA ASN A 191 1.36 -5.85 -7.11
C ASN A 191 1.73 -5.40 -8.53
N SER A 192 0.76 -4.91 -9.32
CA SER A 192 0.99 -4.42 -10.67
C SER A 192 1.88 -3.17 -10.67
N ASN A 193 1.64 -2.25 -9.75
CA ASN A 193 2.47 -1.06 -9.59
C ASN A 193 3.90 -1.41 -9.16
N LEU A 194 4.05 -2.32 -8.17
CA LEU A 194 5.37 -2.77 -7.73
C LEU A 194 6.13 -3.52 -8.83
N ALA A 195 5.45 -4.33 -9.64
CA ALA A 195 6.06 -5.02 -10.77
C ALA A 195 6.52 -4.03 -11.86
N ALA A 196 5.70 -3.04 -12.19
CA ALA A 196 6.05 -1.98 -13.14
C ALA A 196 7.23 -1.14 -12.63
N LEU A 197 7.25 -0.84 -11.32
CA LEU A 197 8.36 -0.13 -10.68
C LEU A 197 9.66 -0.95 -10.79
N ALA A 198 9.63 -2.23 -10.45
CA ALA A 198 10.78 -3.11 -10.52
C ALA A 198 11.34 -3.22 -11.95
N GLU A 199 10.47 -3.22 -12.99
CA GLU A 199 10.89 -3.19 -14.39
C GLU A 199 11.54 -1.83 -14.73
N ALA A 200 10.97 -0.73 -14.27
CA ALA A 200 11.47 0.62 -14.56
C ALA A 200 12.88 0.85 -14.00
N VAL A 201 13.14 0.38 -12.76
CA VAL A 201 14.45 0.58 -12.10
C VAL A 201 15.44 -0.56 -12.36
N ALA A 202 15.07 -1.54 -13.19
CA ALA A 202 15.94 -2.69 -13.47
C ALA A 202 17.27 -2.29 -14.12
N GLY A 203 18.38 -2.68 -13.48
CA GLY A 203 19.73 -2.43 -13.99
C GLY A 203 20.28 -1.02 -13.71
N THR A 204 19.56 -0.20 -12.95
CA THR A 204 20.12 1.04 -12.38
C THR A 204 21.06 0.72 -11.21
N ASP A 205 21.91 1.68 -10.82
CA ASP A 205 22.71 1.57 -9.60
C ASP A 205 21.76 1.56 -8.37
N ALA A 206 22.20 0.96 -7.27
CA ALA A 206 21.43 0.90 -6.02
C ALA A 206 22.05 1.85 -4.97
N PRO A 207 21.64 3.13 -4.92
CA PRO A 207 22.22 4.10 -4.00
C PRO A 207 21.89 3.74 -2.54
N SER A 208 22.79 4.18 -1.65
CA SER A 208 22.64 4.00 -0.20
C SER A 208 21.67 5.04 0.37
N VAL A 209 20.64 4.56 1.06
CA VAL A 209 19.54 5.38 1.62
C VAL A 209 19.52 5.25 3.14
N TYR A 210 19.62 6.35 3.84
CA TYR A 210 19.34 6.44 5.27
C TYR A 210 17.93 6.98 5.47
N LEU A 211 17.03 6.15 6.01
CA LEU A 211 15.67 6.58 6.35
C LEU A 211 15.65 7.04 7.79
N ALA A 212 15.44 8.35 7.98
CA ALA A 212 15.39 9.01 9.28
C ALA A 212 13.97 8.98 9.86
N GLY A 213 13.86 8.71 11.16
CA GLY A 213 12.60 8.48 11.86
C GLY A 213 11.76 9.73 12.12
N ASN A 214 10.61 9.52 12.78
CA ASN A 214 9.65 10.60 13.01
C ASN A 214 10.13 11.66 14.01
N SER A 215 10.76 11.26 15.12
CA SER A 215 11.08 12.18 16.21
C SER A 215 12.45 12.84 16.03
N SER A 216 13.36 12.21 15.28
CA SER A 216 14.75 12.69 15.17
C SER A 216 15.45 12.07 13.96
N VAL A 217 16.40 12.81 13.38
CA VAL A 217 17.36 12.27 12.40
C VAL A 217 18.23 11.15 12.97
N LEU A 218 18.30 11.02 14.28
CA LEU A 218 19.01 9.95 14.99
C LEU A 218 18.16 8.70 15.24
N GLU A 219 16.94 8.63 14.69
CA GLU A 219 16.15 7.41 14.64
C GLU A 219 16.18 6.85 13.20
N THR A 220 16.20 5.54 13.05
CA THR A 220 16.23 4.89 11.72
C THR A 220 15.47 3.57 11.71
N ALA A 221 15.10 3.14 10.50
CA ALA A 221 14.45 1.86 10.25
C ALA A 221 15.47 0.79 9.84
N GLY A 222 15.54 -0.27 10.63
CA GLY A 222 16.33 -1.46 10.29
C GLY A 222 15.64 -2.39 9.26
N PRO A 223 16.29 -3.50 8.86
CA PRO A 223 15.81 -4.40 7.81
C PRO A 223 14.51 -5.15 8.15
N ALA A 224 14.09 -5.18 9.41
CA ALA A 224 12.84 -5.82 9.82
C ALA A 224 11.60 -4.93 9.66
N MET A 225 11.78 -3.64 9.35
CA MET A 225 10.68 -2.67 9.22
C MET A 225 10.19 -2.55 7.77
N TYR A 226 8.95 -2.12 7.60
CA TYR A 226 8.31 -1.89 6.30
C TYR A 226 9.14 -0.94 5.41
N GLN A 227 9.73 0.08 5.99
CA GLN A 227 10.54 1.09 5.31
C GLN A 227 11.75 0.48 4.57
N ASN A 228 12.30 -0.62 5.07
CA ASN A 228 13.36 -1.35 4.35
C ASN A 228 12.83 -1.93 3.03
N THR A 229 11.65 -2.55 3.05
CA THR A 229 11.00 -3.08 1.84
C THR A 229 10.72 -1.95 0.84
N MET A 230 10.35 -0.77 1.31
CA MET A 230 10.14 0.41 0.47
C MET A 230 11.44 0.84 -0.23
N ILE A 231 12.56 0.87 0.49
CA ILE A 231 13.89 1.18 -0.08
C ILE A 231 14.29 0.13 -1.12
N GLU A 232 14.11 -1.16 -0.82
CA GLU A 232 14.44 -2.26 -1.74
C GLU A 232 13.59 -2.23 -3.01
N ASN A 233 12.28 -1.98 -2.89
CA ASN A 233 11.38 -1.83 -4.03
C ASN A 233 11.78 -0.68 -4.96
N ALA A 234 12.33 0.39 -4.39
CA ALA A 234 12.86 1.54 -5.14
C ALA A 234 14.27 1.29 -5.70
N ASN A 235 14.80 0.08 -5.64
CA ASN A 235 16.20 -0.27 -5.99
C ASN A 235 17.23 0.57 -5.24
N GLY A 236 17.00 0.89 -3.96
CA GLY A 236 17.95 1.46 -3.03
C GLY A 236 18.55 0.41 -2.10
N THR A 237 19.59 0.78 -1.36
CA THR A 237 20.22 -0.04 -0.33
C THR A 237 20.05 0.65 1.02
N ASN A 238 19.48 -0.03 2.01
CA ASN A 238 19.32 0.54 3.35
C ASN A 238 20.69 0.71 4.04
N ALA A 239 21.09 1.94 4.31
CA ALA A 239 22.36 2.26 5.01
C ALA A 239 22.38 1.65 6.42
N ALA A 240 21.20 1.53 7.07
CA ALA A 240 21.02 0.95 8.40
C ALA A 240 20.80 -0.58 8.37
N ALA A 241 21.21 -1.30 7.33
CA ALA A 241 21.00 -2.76 7.18
C ALA A 241 21.65 -3.61 8.32
N SER A 242 22.59 -3.04 9.08
CA SER A 242 23.20 -3.70 10.25
C SER A 242 22.44 -3.52 11.56
N VAL A 243 21.34 -2.74 11.56
CA VAL A 243 20.50 -2.53 12.74
C VAL A 243 19.57 -3.74 12.91
N GLU A 244 19.60 -4.35 14.11
CA GLU A 244 18.83 -5.57 14.40
C GLU A 244 17.46 -5.30 15.03
N ASP A 245 17.16 -4.04 15.37
CA ASP A 245 15.89 -3.66 16.00
C ASP A 245 14.70 -3.86 15.04
N THR A 246 13.57 -4.24 15.61
CA THR A 246 12.30 -4.45 14.87
C THR A 246 11.40 -3.23 14.84
N TYR A 247 11.81 -2.15 15.46
CA TYR A 247 11.18 -0.83 15.52
C TYR A 247 12.23 0.24 15.24
N TRP A 248 11.82 1.51 15.27
CA TRP A 248 12.72 2.65 15.20
C TRP A 248 13.89 2.49 16.18
N ALA A 249 15.10 2.48 15.67
CA ALA A 249 16.33 2.32 16.43
C ALA A 249 17.02 3.67 16.61
N GLU A 250 17.52 3.95 17.82
CA GLU A 250 18.36 5.11 18.06
C GLU A 250 19.78 4.85 17.54
N VAL A 251 20.33 5.80 16.80
CA VAL A 251 21.70 5.79 16.26
C VAL A 251 22.43 7.08 16.59
N SER A 252 23.75 7.10 16.42
CA SER A 252 24.55 8.30 16.64
C SER A 252 24.93 8.98 15.30
N TYR A 253 25.33 10.25 15.39
CA TYR A 253 25.90 10.97 14.23
C TYR A 253 27.10 10.24 13.64
N GLU A 254 27.96 9.65 14.49
CA GLU A 254 29.13 8.90 14.06
C GLU A 254 28.72 7.68 13.21
N GLN A 255 27.63 6.98 13.59
CA GLN A 255 27.13 5.86 12.80
C GLN A 255 26.59 6.32 11.44
N ILE A 256 25.83 7.42 11.37
CA ILE A 256 25.35 7.99 10.11
C ILE A 256 26.52 8.38 9.20
N LEU A 257 27.56 9.03 9.78
CA LEU A 257 28.76 9.42 9.03
C LEU A 257 29.61 8.22 8.59
N ASP A 258 29.66 7.14 9.38
CA ASP A 258 30.34 5.90 9.01
C ASP A 258 29.62 5.17 7.88
N TRP A 259 28.30 5.16 7.87
CA TRP A 259 27.50 4.65 6.76
C TRP A 259 27.57 5.55 5.52
N ASN A 260 27.71 6.85 5.73
CA ASN A 260 27.84 7.88 4.72
C ASN A 260 26.86 7.71 3.54
N PRO A 261 25.55 7.74 3.78
CA PRO A 261 24.53 7.47 2.77
C PRO A 261 24.56 8.49 1.63
N ASP A 262 24.15 8.02 0.43
CA ASP A 262 23.98 8.87 -0.76
C ASP A 262 22.71 9.75 -0.64
N TYR A 263 21.70 9.25 0.08
CA TYR A 263 20.43 9.94 0.32
C TYR A 263 20.02 9.83 1.79
N ILE A 264 19.44 10.91 2.32
CA ILE A 264 18.71 10.92 3.60
C ILE A 264 17.25 11.19 3.29
N ILE A 265 16.38 10.27 3.73
CA ILE A 265 14.93 10.36 3.52
C ILE A 265 14.27 10.47 4.89
N LEU A 266 13.54 11.54 5.13
CA LEU A 266 12.76 11.74 6.34
C LEU A 266 11.45 10.95 6.24
N ALA A 267 11.03 10.34 7.33
CA ALA A 267 9.74 9.69 7.45
C ALA A 267 8.59 10.67 7.11
N SER A 268 7.44 10.14 6.67
CA SER A 268 6.28 10.97 6.28
C SER A 268 5.85 11.92 7.38
N ASP A 269 5.77 11.44 8.63
CA ASP A 269 5.33 12.20 9.79
C ASP A 269 6.52 12.76 10.62
N ALA A 270 7.68 13.06 9.98
CA ALA A 270 8.82 13.64 10.69
C ALA A 270 8.46 14.98 11.35
N GLU A 271 8.82 15.12 12.64
CA GLU A 271 8.57 16.33 13.45
C GLU A 271 9.61 17.45 13.20
N TYR A 272 10.49 17.25 12.24
CA TYR A 272 11.56 18.17 11.80
C TYR A 272 11.60 18.18 10.27
N ASP A 273 12.27 19.17 9.70
CA ASP A 273 12.25 19.40 8.25
C ASP A 273 13.62 19.13 7.56
N VAL A 274 13.57 19.08 6.23
CA VAL A 274 14.72 18.89 5.36
C VAL A 274 15.80 19.95 5.61
N ASP A 275 15.39 21.23 5.78
CA ASP A 275 16.32 22.33 6.01
C ASP A 275 17.10 22.16 7.32
N SER A 276 16.48 21.62 8.36
CA SER A 276 17.14 21.34 9.64
C SER A 276 18.25 20.31 9.51
N VAL A 277 18.04 19.27 8.67
CA VAL A 277 19.06 18.24 8.39
C VAL A 277 20.17 18.78 7.50
N LEU A 278 19.85 19.54 6.45
CA LEU A 278 20.82 20.16 5.55
C LEU A 278 21.74 21.16 6.27
N ASN A 279 21.24 21.83 7.32
CA ASN A 279 21.99 22.80 8.12
C ASN A 279 22.60 22.21 9.40
N ASP A 280 22.46 20.90 9.64
CA ASP A 280 23.05 20.25 10.82
C ASP A 280 24.57 20.13 10.67
N ALA A 281 25.30 20.90 11.50
CA ALA A 281 26.76 20.91 11.50
C ALA A 281 27.37 19.53 11.79
N ALA A 282 26.66 18.63 12.49
CA ALA A 282 27.13 17.29 12.78
C ALA A 282 27.07 16.37 11.54
N LEU A 283 26.23 16.69 10.55
CA LEU A 283 26.07 15.95 9.30
C LEU A 283 26.77 16.62 8.11
N ALA A 284 27.45 17.74 8.32
CA ALA A 284 28.08 18.52 7.23
C ALA A 284 29.09 17.71 6.39
N ASP A 285 29.65 16.62 6.93
CA ASP A 285 30.54 15.73 6.21
C ASP A 285 29.87 14.54 5.51
N CYS A 286 28.57 14.32 5.74
CA CYS A 286 27.76 13.30 5.06
C CYS A 286 27.59 13.63 3.56
N THR A 287 27.71 12.62 2.69
CA THR A 287 27.52 12.76 1.23
C THR A 287 26.15 13.31 0.90
N ALA A 288 25.09 12.76 1.46
CA ALA A 288 23.71 13.22 1.23
C ALA A 288 23.53 14.71 1.54
N VAL A 289 24.14 15.22 2.61
CA VAL A 289 24.04 16.64 2.99
C VAL A 289 24.86 17.52 2.04
N LYS A 290 26.08 17.11 1.68
CA LYS A 290 26.95 17.85 0.73
C LYS A 290 26.32 17.99 -0.64
N GLU A 291 25.60 16.96 -1.10
CA GLU A 291 24.98 16.92 -2.42
C GLU A 291 23.51 17.42 -2.38
N SER A 292 23.02 17.80 -1.21
CA SER A 292 21.61 18.21 -0.98
C SER A 292 20.59 17.11 -1.33
N HIS A 293 20.96 15.85 -1.15
CA HIS A 293 20.11 14.70 -1.32
C HIS A 293 19.35 14.37 -0.02
N VAL A 294 18.60 15.33 0.47
CA VAL A 294 17.75 15.18 1.67
C VAL A 294 16.31 15.48 1.25
N TYR A 295 15.41 14.51 1.47
CA TYR A 295 14.01 14.60 1.06
C TYR A 295 13.12 14.12 2.20
N GLN A 296 11.84 14.47 2.16
CA GLN A 296 10.81 13.93 3.05
C GLN A 296 9.84 13.08 2.24
N LEU A 297 9.39 11.95 2.81
CA LEU A 297 8.33 11.14 2.21
C LEU A 297 7.00 11.90 2.22
N PRO A 298 6.16 11.72 1.20
CA PRO A 298 4.84 12.34 1.13
C PRO A 298 3.97 12.05 2.35
N HIS A 299 3.17 13.05 2.77
CA HIS A 299 2.27 12.95 3.92
C HIS A 299 0.95 13.72 3.75
N ALA A 300 0.77 14.41 2.61
CA ALA A 300 -0.42 15.24 2.39
C ALA A 300 -1.73 14.45 2.47
N VAL A 301 -1.75 13.21 2.06
CA VAL A 301 -2.91 12.32 2.12
C VAL A 301 -2.83 11.42 3.35
N GLU A 302 -1.80 10.60 3.42
CA GLU A 302 -1.48 9.72 4.55
C GLU A 302 0.02 9.39 4.56
N ALA A 303 0.53 8.89 5.68
CA ALA A 303 1.93 8.47 5.81
C ALA A 303 2.18 7.21 4.96
N VAL A 304 2.83 7.38 3.79
CA VAL A 304 3.11 6.28 2.84
C VAL A 304 4.21 5.33 3.29
N ASP A 305 4.93 5.66 4.35
CA ASP A 305 5.90 4.78 5.00
C ASP A 305 5.28 3.90 6.11
N SER A 306 4.00 4.05 6.37
CA SER A 306 3.20 3.11 7.16
C SER A 306 2.61 2.03 6.26
N PRO A 307 2.45 0.77 6.73
CA PRO A 307 1.92 -0.33 5.90
C PRO A 307 0.39 -0.23 5.69
N VAL A 308 -0.03 0.90 5.13
CA VAL A 308 -1.40 1.18 4.64
C VAL A 308 -1.55 0.70 3.20
N PRO A 309 -2.76 0.60 2.65
CA PRO A 309 -2.96 0.18 1.25
C PRO A 309 -2.14 0.97 0.23
N ALA A 310 -2.02 2.28 0.42
CA ALA A 310 -1.26 3.17 -0.45
C ALA A 310 0.27 3.15 -0.23
N SER A 311 0.78 2.35 0.68
CA SER A 311 2.20 2.35 1.08
C SER A 311 3.19 2.05 -0.07
N PHE A 312 2.76 1.33 -1.12
CA PHE A 312 3.57 1.14 -2.33
C PHE A 312 3.93 2.46 -3.02
N LEU A 313 3.10 3.50 -2.87
CA LEU A 313 3.39 4.85 -3.38
C LEU A 313 4.63 5.46 -2.75
N GLY A 314 4.95 5.08 -1.50
CA GLY A 314 6.23 5.44 -0.88
C GLY A 314 7.42 4.86 -1.63
N SER A 315 7.31 3.61 -2.13
CA SER A 315 8.34 3.01 -2.99
C SER A 315 8.44 3.72 -4.35
N VAL A 316 7.31 4.10 -4.95
CA VAL A 316 7.27 4.83 -6.24
C VAL A 316 7.87 6.22 -6.08
N TYR A 317 7.49 6.96 -5.04
CA TYR A 317 8.08 8.26 -4.73
C TYR A 317 9.59 8.16 -4.50
N LEU A 318 10.02 7.21 -3.68
CA LEU A 318 11.43 7.02 -3.42
C LEU A 318 12.21 6.70 -4.70
N ALA A 319 11.65 5.87 -5.59
CA ALA A 319 12.26 5.60 -6.89
C ALA A 319 12.33 6.85 -7.77
N SER A 320 11.36 7.76 -7.72
CA SER A 320 11.42 9.04 -8.47
C SER A 320 12.53 9.97 -7.94
N VAL A 321 12.89 9.84 -6.67
CA VAL A 321 14.02 10.55 -6.07
C VAL A 321 15.36 9.89 -6.43
N LEU A 322 15.44 8.55 -6.35
CA LEU A 322 16.68 7.80 -6.57
C LEU A 322 17.02 7.64 -8.06
N HIS A 323 16.01 7.54 -8.93
CA HIS A 323 16.12 7.19 -10.36
C HIS A 323 15.25 8.12 -11.23
N PRO A 324 15.43 9.45 -11.18
CA PRO A 324 14.53 10.42 -11.83
C PRO A 324 14.47 10.32 -13.36
N GLU A 325 15.46 9.65 -14.00
CA GLU A 325 15.45 9.40 -15.44
C GLU A 325 14.54 8.22 -15.83
N GLN A 326 14.29 7.27 -14.92
CA GLN A 326 13.48 6.07 -15.12
C GLN A 326 12.07 6.21 -14.54
N VAL A 327 11.97 6.84 -13.37
CA VAL A 327 10.72 7.09 -12.65
C VAL A 327 10.62 8.58 -12.40
N THR A 328 9.72 9.25 -13.12
CA THR A 328 9.54 10.71 -12.98
C THR A 328 8.54 11.05 -11.87
N GLU A 329 8.53 12.31 -11.44
CA GLU A 329 7.51 12.83 -10.52
C GLU A 329 6.09 12.66 -11.09
N GLU A 330 5.91 12.86 -12.41
CA GLU A 330 4.62 12.65 -13.06
C GLU A 330 4.19 11.18 -13.04
N TYR A 331 5.13 10.23 -13.06
CA TYR A 331 4.82 8.82 -12.88
C TYR A 331 4.26 8.56 -11.48
N TYR A 332 4.88 9.13 -10.44
CA TYR A 332 4.38 9.02 -9.06
C TYR A 332 2.98 9.65 -8.93
N HIS A 333 2.77 10.86 -9.46
CA HIS A 333 1.46 11.52 -9.44
C HIS A 333 0.38 10.67 -10.13
N ALA A 334 0.68 10.13 -11.31
CA ALA A 334 -0.27 9.27 -12.04
C ALA A 334 -0.64 8.00 -11.27
N ALA A 335 0.35 7.36 -10.62
CA ALA A 335 0.10 6.18 -9.79
C ALA A 335 -0.76 6.51 -8.55
N ALA A 336 -0.54 7.67 -7.93
CA ALA A 336 -1.35 8.16 -6.81
C ALA A 336 -2.78 8.49 -7.24
N ASP A 337 -2.97 9.19 -8.36
CA ASP A 337 -4.29 9.53 -8.91
C ASP A 337 -5.12 8.28 -9.21
N GLU A 338 -4.51 7.30 -9.88
CA GLU A 338 -5.18 6.05 -10.23
C GLU A 338 -5.56 5.25 -8.97
N PHE A 339 -4.65 5.15 -8.01
CA PHE A 339 -4.89 4.37 -6.81
C PHE A 339 -5.94 5.01 -5.90
N TYR A 340 -5.77 6.28 -5.53
CA TYR A 340 -6.75 6.97 -4.67
C TYR A 340 -8.09 7.15 -5.37
N GLY A 341 -8.11 7.41 -6.67
CA GLY A 341 -9.33 7.45 -7.47
C GLY A 341 -10.10 6.14 -7.44
N SER A 342 -9.39 5.01 -7.60
CA SER A 342 -9.99 3.68 -7.66
C SER A 342 -10.47 3.16 -6.31
N PHE A 343 -9.71 3.38 -5.23
CA PHE A 343 -9.96 2.74 -3.93
C PHE A 343 -10.53 3.67 -2.87
N TYR A 344 -10.37 4.98 -3.03
CA TYR A 344 -10.79 5.99 -2.05
C TYR A 344 -11.72 7.06 -2.62
N GLY A 345 -11.91 7.07 -3.96
CA GLY A 345 -12.91 7.91 -4.62
C GLY A 345 -12.53 9.39 -4.76
N PHE A 346 -11.24 9.75 -4.64
CA PHE A 346 -10.77 11.12 -4.83
C PHE A 346 -9.44 11.16 -5.60
N THR A 347 -9.08 12.35 -6.10
CA THR A 347 -7.75 12.64 -6.66
C THR A 347 -7.03 13.58 -5.71
N PRO A 348 -5.75 13.30 -5.32
CA PRO A 348 -4.98 14.19 -4.45
C PRO A 348 -4.87 15.62 -5.01
N GLU A 349 -5.00 16.63 -4.13
CA GLU A 349 -4.74 18.03 -4.49
C GLU A 349 -3.25 18.41 -4.25
N SER A 350 -2.54 17.62 -3.44
CA SER A 350 -1.12 17.72 -3.16
C SER A 350 -0.52 16.32 -3.05
N TYR A 351 0.73 16.17 -3.49
CA TYR A 351 1.48 14.91 -3.51
C TYR A 351 2.71 14.93 -2.59
N GLU A 352 2.93 16.04 -1.86
CA GLU A 352 4.05 16.22 -0.93
C GLU A 352 3.75 15.72 0.49
#